data_36164fae2a5060e2c3c801ecf9b33305
#
_entry.id   36164fae2a5060e2c3c801ecf9b33305
#
_cell.length_a   1.000
_cell.length_b   1.000
_cell.length_c   1.000
_cell.angle_alpha   90.00
_cell.angle_beta   90.00
_cell.angle_gamma   90.00
#
_symmetry.space_group_name_H-M   'P 1'
#
loop_
_entity.id
_entity.type
_entity.pdbx_description
1 polymer ?
#
loop_
_entity_poly.entity_id
_entity_poly.type
_entity_poly.pdbx_seq_one_letter_code
_entity_poly.pdbx_strand_id
1 'polypeptide(L)'
;IKLENSSGLSATLTGALDVNIAPVFDQSAGSLGTGFNGISGSFDGSATDADGDTITYSISAGSLPNGLSINSSTGAITGTPSGNSDGTFTFTVSAATSHGTSTRQFTITMATLPSGGSIQTYGNYRSHTFNSSGTFSNTISGLSVDMLLVAGGGSGGVDTGGGGGAGGMLEPTGVSLNAQNYSISIGGGAASRAGSDDDGPGRKGGNSTALGYTCYGGGAGSGWSNSNTGQGMNGGSGGGQSASSSQTGPGPGSGTSGQGNNGGSAVPYRGGGGGGRSAGGGNANNSAVGTGGIWKNNHFKTGSNIQYAAGGTGGWDVINGASSYGHTTRNGVSKTSNDSGESDCANNTGHGGHGANHDNNRSGGGGSGICVIRYDLTAI
;
A
#
# COMPACT_ATOMS: atom_id res chain seq x y z
N ILE A 1 29.61 -63.68 12.80
CA ILE A 1 28.68 -64.83 13.07
C ILE A 1 29.43 -66.10 12.85
N LYS A 2 29.43 -67.01 13.82
CA LYS A 2 30.03 -68.35 13.72
C LYS A 2 28.93 -69.33 13.37
N LEU A 3 29.08 -70.01 12.23
CA LEU A 3 28.20 -71.11 11.82
C LEU A 3 28.93 -72.43 12.03
N GLU A 4 28.33 -73.33 12.76
CA GLU A 4 28.84 -74.71 12.97
C GLU A 4 27.85 -75.67 12.36
N ASN A 5 28.36 -76.67 11.62
CA ASN A 5 27.53 -77.74 11.13
C ASN A 5 27.62 -79.00 12.11
N SER A 6 26.78 -79.97 11.88
CA SER A 6 26.71 -81.17 12.69
C SER A 6 27.98 -82.07 12.67
N SER A 7 28.98 -81.73 11.84
CA SER A 7 30.26 -82.37 11.72
C SER A 7 31.40 -81.62 12.40
N GLY A 8 31.11 -80.54 13.16
CA GLY A 8 32.12 -79.80 13.90
C GLY A 8 32.97 -78.83 13.04
N LEU A 9 32.72 -78.74 11.75
CA LEU A 9 33.38 -77.75 10.90
C LEU A 9 32.76 -76.39 11.17
N SER A 10 33.55 -75.41 11.58
CA SER A 10 33.14 -74.02 11.79
C SER A 10 33.68 -73.16 10.66
N ALA A 11 32.80 -72.38 10.06
CA ALA A 11 33.17 -71.26 9.20
C ALA A 11 32.91 -69.95 9.95
N THR A 12 33.91 -69.10 10.02
CA THR A 12 33.76 -67.73 10.55
C THR A 12 33.54 -66.83 9.40
N LEU A 13 32.36 -66.20 9.34
CA LEU A 13 32.10 -65.12 8.39
C LEU A 13 32.89 -63.90 8.91
N THR A 14 34.04 -63.60 8.30
CA THR A 14 34.87 -62.44 8.59
C THR A 14 34.48 -61.31 7.60
N GLY A 15 33.23 -60.87 7.62
CA GLY A 15 32.73 -59.71 6.92
C GLY A 15 31.61 -59.10 7.75
N ALA A 16 31.53 -57.79 7.83
CA ALA A 16 30.34 -57.14 8.34
C ALA A 16 29.17 -57.62 7.49
N LEU A 17 28.09 -58.06 8.10
CA LEU A 17 26.85 -58.27 7.40
C LEU A 17 26.40 -56.87 6.93
N ASP A 18 26.61 -56.58 5.65
CA ASP A 18 26.16 -55.32 5.08
C ASP A 18 24.63 -55.41 4.96
N VAL A 19 23.93 -54.84 5.92
CA VAL A 19 22.47 -54.79 5.94
C VAL A 19 22.11 -53.49 5.26
N ASN A 20 21.88 -53.55 3.96
CA ASN A 20 21.47 -52.40 3.19
C ASN A 20 19.99 -52.05 3.50
N ILE A 21 19.71 -50.81 3.84
CA ILE A 21 18.41 -50.28 4.26
C ILE A 21 17.83 -49.41 3.18
N ALA A 22 16.54 -49.51 2.90
CA ALA A 22 15.89 -48.65 1.96
C ALA A 22 15.85 -47.17 2.47
N PRO A 23 15.88 -46.19 1.59
CA PRO A 23 15.84 -44.77 1.96
C PRO A 23 14.67 -44.38 2.87
N VAL A 24 14.89 -43.45 3.78
CA VAL A 24 13.89 -42.92 4.71
C VAL A 24 13.61 -41.47 4.36
N PHE A 25 12.36 -41.13 4.10
CA PHE A 25 11.96 -39.76 3.80
C PHE A 25 12.17 -38.82 4.99
N ASP A 26 12.72 -37.65 4.76
CA ASP A 26 13.01 -36.61 5.75
C ASP A 26 11.73 -35.95 6.26
N GLN A 27 10.71 -35.87 5.43
CA GLN A 27 9.39 -35.30 5.74
C GLN A 27 8.37 -36.40 6.11
N SER A 28 7.46 -36.09 7.03
CA SER A 28 6.28 -36.94 7.29
C SER A 28 5.31 -36.92 6.09
N ALA A 29 4.51 -37.99 5.94
CA ALA A 29 3.45 -38.02 4.95
C ALA A 29 2.46 -36.84 5.18
N GLY A 30 1.93 -36.25 4.10
CA GLY A 30 0.94 -35.18 4.16
C GLY A 30 1.34 -33.93 3.40
N SER A 31 0.98 -32.76 3.91
CA SER A 31 1.18 -31.49 3.22
C SER A 31 2.63 -31.03 3.19
N LEU A 32 3.13 -30.72 2.01
CA LEU A 32 4.39 -30.02 1.80
C LEU A 32 4.22 -28.48 1.77
N GLY A 33 2.97 -27.98 1.72
CA GLY A 33 2.68 -26.55 1.73
C GLY A 33 1.67 -26.12 0.69
N THR A 34 1.60 -24.81 0.48
CA THR A 34 0.70 -24.16 -0.49
C THR A 34 1.51 -23.56 -1.64
N GLY A 35 1.04 -23.76 -2.85
CA GLY A 35 1.57 -23.14 -4.07
C GLY A 35 0.58 -22.15 -4.67
N PHE A 36 1.10 -21.19 -5.46
CA PHE A 36 0.29 -20.17 -6.13
C PHE A 36 0.65 -20.10 -7.62
N ASN A 37 -0.34 -20.02 -8.50
CA ASN A 37 -0.09 -19.85 -9.93
C ASN A 37 0.70 -18.56 -10.19
N GLY A 38 1.78 -18.69 -10.99
CA GLY A 38 2.66 -17.58 -11.35
C GLY A 38 3.71 -17.19 -10.30
N ILE A 39 3.76 -17.89 -9.16
CA ILE A 39 4.79 -17.71 -8.13
C ILE A 39 5.65 -18.97 -8.05
N SER A 40 6.98 -18.80 -8.12
CA SER A 40 7.90 -19.93 -8.00
C SER A 40 7.78 -20.59 -6.63
N GLY A 41 7.61 -21.92 -6.61
CA GLY A 41 7.51 -22.73 -5.41
C GLY A 41 8.72 -23.67 -5.27
N SER A 42 9.03 -24.02 -4.02
CA SER A 42 10.02 -25.04 -3.67
C SER A 42 9.49 -25.85 -2.48
N PHE A 43 9.35 -27.16 -2.68
CA PHE A 43 8.82 -28.08 -1.71
C PHE A 43 9.83 -29.23 -1.56
N ASP A 44 9.96 -29.77 -0.34
CA ASP A 44 10.94 -30.79 -0.02
C ASP A 44 10.30 -32.17 -0.02
N GLY A 45 10.71 -33.03 -0.96
CA GLY A 45 10.35 -34.45 -1.03
C GLY A 45 11.58 -35.36 -0.86
N SER A 46 12.63 -34.90 -0.17
CA SER A 46 13.88 -35.60 0.00
C SER A 46 13.77 -36.81 0.95
N ALA A 47 14.74 -37.70 0.84
CA ALA A 47 14.96 -38.85 1.71
C ALA A 47 16.45 -39.02 1.98
N THR A 48 16.79 -39.68 3.07
CA THR A 48 18.16 -40.01 3.45
C THR A 48 18.34 -41.52 3.40
N ASP A 49 19.47 -41.98 2.88
CA ASP A 49 19.90 -43.38 2.93
C ASP A 49 20.99 -43.55 3.96
N ALA A 50 20.79 -44.49 4.89
CA ALA A 50 21.70 -44.69 6.03
C ALA A 50 23.05 -45.30 5.61
N ASP A 51 23.08 -46.02 4.48
CA ASP A 51 24.24 -46.66 3.93
C ASP A 51 25.01 -45.76 2.96
N GLY A 52 24.43 -44.58 2.64
CA GLY A 52 25.02 -43.60 1.75
C GLY A 52 24.81 -43.91 0.28
N ASP A 53 23.85 -44.77 -0.06
CA ASP A 53 23.52 -45.10 -1.43
C ASP A 53 22.93 -43.89 -2.18
N THR A 54 23.22 -43.82 -3.48
CA THR A 54 22.65 -42.79 -4.34
C THR A 54 21.14 -43.00 -4.53
N ILE A 55 20.33 -42.03 -4.11
CA ILE A 55 18.88 -42.07 -4.24
C ILE A 55 18.45 -41.45 -5.59
N THR A 56 17.53 -42.12 -6.27
CA THR A 56 16.83 -41.60 -7.44
C THR A 56 15.38 -41.40 -7.12
N TYR A 57 14.89 -40.16 -7.39
CA TYR A 57 13.52 -39.74 -7.07
C TYR A 57 12.63 -39.71 -8.31
N SER A 58 11.37 -40.11 -8.15
CA SER A 58 10.33 -40.02 -9.18
C SER A 58 8.94 -39.91 -8.57
N ILE A 59 7.94 -39.52 -9.36
CA ILE A 59 6.54 -39.59 -8.99
C ILE A 59 5.99 -40.97 -9.40
N SER A 60 5.62 -41.78 -8.43
CA SER A 60 5.14 -43.15 -8.65
C SER A 60 3.63 -43.28 -8.75
N ALA A 61 2.87 -42.29 -8.20
CA ALA A 61 1.41 -42.24 -8.32
C ALA A 61 0.92 -40.80 -8.17
N GLY A 62 -0.23 -40.49 -8.74
CA GLY A 62 -0.78 -39.14 -8.79
C GLY A 62 -0.04 -38.21 -9.75
N SER A 63 -0.20 -36.92 -9.58
CA SER A 63 0.49 -35.91 -10.38
C SER A 63 0.78 -34.65 -9.57
N LEU A 64 1.93 -34.03 -9.85
CA LEU A 64 2.24 -32.70 -9.34
C LEU A 64 1.31 -31.64 -9.97
N PRO A 65 1.09 -30.50 -9.31
CA PRO A 65 0.55 -29.32 -9.97
C PRO A 65 1.29 -28.98 -11.26
N ASN A 66 0.57 -28.57 -12.30
CA ASN A 66 1.19 -28.15 -13.55
C ASN A 66 2.23 -27.05 -13.32
N GLY A 67 3.40 -27.18 -13.94
CA GLY A 67 4.52 -26.26 -13.81
C GLY A 67 5.49 -26.57 -12.67
N LEU A 68 5.20 -27.61 -11.85
CA LEU A 68 6.16 -28.18 -10.89
C LEU A 68 6.78 -29.48 -11.44
N SER A 69 8.02 -29.73 -11.08
CA SER A 69 8.74 -30.95 -11.38
C SER A 69 9.59 -31.40 -10.20
N ILE A 70 9.79 -32.72 -10.06
CA ILE A 70 10.71 -33.26 -9.07
C ILE A 70 12.12 -33.37 -9.66
N ASN A 71 13.12 -32.99 -8.89
CA ASN A 71 14.51 -33.21 -9.23
C ASN A 71 14.87 -34.67 -8.88
N SER A 72 15.28 -35.45 -9.86
CA SER A 72 15.56 -36.88 -9.73
C SER A 72 16.76 -37.20 -8.83
N SER A 73 17.64 -36.25 -8.56
CA SER A 73 18.84 -36.44 -7.73
C SER A 73 18.69 -35.93 -6.30
N THR A 74 17.79 -34.94 -6.07
CA THR A 74 17.67 -34.30 -4.76
C THR A 74 16.31 -34.47 -4.09
N GLY A 75 15.27 -34.91 -4.83
CA GLY A 75 13.91 -34.99 -4.32
C GLY A 75 13.21 -33.65 -4.20
N ALA A 76 13.89 -32.53 -4.48
CA ALA A 76 13.28 -31.19 -4.46
C ALA A 76 12.22 -31.05 -5.55
N ILE A 77 11.03 -30.53 -5.19
CA ILE A 77 9.92 -30.26 -6.11
C ILE A 77 9.87 -28.77 -6.33
N THR A 78 10.24 -28.32 -7.53
CA THR A 78 10.40 -26.89 -7.85
C THR A 78 9.73 -26.54 -9.16
N GLY A 79 9.49 -25.24 -9.36
CA GLY A 79 8.95 -24.68 -10.59
C GLY A 79 8.02 -23.51 -10.35
N THR A 80 7.37 -23.06 -11.42
CA THR A 80 6.34 -22.00 -11.34
C THR A 80 5.00 -22.59 -11.77
N PRO A 81 4.09 -22.86 -10.84
CA PRO A 81 2.77 -23.41 -11.17
C PRO A 81 2.00 -22.52 -12.14
N SER A 82 1.24 -23.11 -13.05
CA SER A 82 0.44 -22.37 -14.03
C SER A 82 -0.82 -23.12 -14.44
N GLY A 83 -1.96 -22.40 -14.51
CA GLY A 83 -3.23 -22.97 -14.97
C GLY A 83 -3.84 -24.02 -14.03
N ASN A 84 -3.40 -24.08 -12.78
CA ASN A 84 -3.99 -24.98 -11.80
C ASN A 84 -5.26 -24.38 -11.21
N SER A 85 -6.27 -25.22 -10.99
CA SER A 85 -7.43 -24.88 -10.16
C SER A 85 -7.05 -24.95 -8.68
N ASP A 86 -7.75 -24.19 -7.84
CA ASP A 86 -7.62 -24.30 -6.39
C ASP A 86 -7.98 -25.72 -5.94
N GLY A 87 -7.23 -26.26 -5.00
CA GLY A 87 -7.43 -27.59 -4.48
C GLY A 87 -6.14 -28.29 -4.09
N THR A 88 -6.30 -29.51 -3.54
CA THR A 88 -5.17 -30.30 -3.07
C THR A 88 -4.78 -31.35 -4.10
N PHE A 89 -3.54 -31.28 -4.54
CA PHE A 89 -2.92 -32.27 -5.41
C PHE A 89 -2.22 -33.31 -4.54
N THR A 90 -2.62 -34.58 -4.71
CA THR A 90 -2.04 -35.73 -3.98
C THR A 90 -1.18 -36.53 -4.93
N PHE A 91 0.04 -36.82 -4.53
CA PHE A 91 1.01 -37.60 -5.30
C PHE A 91 1.88 -38.45 -4.37
N THR A 92 2.51 -39.47 -4.94
CA THR A 92 3.45 -40.35 -4.20
C THR A 92 4.83 -40.17 -4.79
N VAL A 93 5.80 -39.84 -3.96
CA VAL A 93 7.21 -39.80 -4.31
C VAL A 93 7.80 -41.21 -4.03
N SER A 94 8.56 -41.67 -4.98
CA SER A 94 9.43 -42.88 -4.83
C SER A 94 10.87 -42.41 -4.69
N ALA A 95 11.54 -42.90 -3.65
CA ALA A 95 12.98 -42.79 -3.40
C ALA A 95 13.59 -44.18 -3.54
N ALA A 96 14.37 -44.39 -4.59
CA ALA A 96 14.92 -45.72 -4.94
C ALA A 96 16.44 -45.69 -4.93
N THR A 97 17.04 -46.73 -4.33
CA THR A 97 18.46 -47.07 -4.48
C THR A 97 18.59 -48.40 -5.23
N SER A 98 19.81 -48.87 -5.47
CA SER A 98 20.05 -50.18 -6.03
C SER A 98 19.59 -51.34 -5.11
N HIS A 99 19.35 -51.07 -3.84
CA HIS A 99 19.07 -52.07 -2.79
C HIS A 99 17.67 -51.97 -2.18
N GLY A 100 16.93 -50.92 -2.45
CA GLY A 100 15.58 -50.78 -1.94
C GLY A 100 14.85 -49.54 -2.45
N THR A 101 13.53 -49.53 -2.28
CA THR A 101 12.66 -48.41 -2.65
C THR A 101 11.72 -48.11 -1.51
N SER A 102 11.65 -46.86 -1.15
CA SER A 102 10.63 -46.32 -0.24
C SER A 102 9.67 -45.41 -1.03
N THR A 103 8.42 -45.39 -0.58
CA THR A 103 7.41 -44.48 -1.17
C THR A 103 6.71 -43.68 -0.08
N ARG A 104 6.37 -42.43 -0.37
CA ARG A 104 5.61 -41.59 0.56
C ARG A 104 4.62 -40.71 -0.18
N GLN A 105 3.39 -40.68 0.34
CA GLN A 105 2.35 -39.82 -0.18
C GLN A 105 2.47 -38.42 0.41
N PHE A 106 2.48 -37.41 -0.48
CA PHE A 106 2.49 -36.01 -0.15
C PHE A 106 1.32 -35.28 -0.82
N THR A 107 1.06 -34.09 -0.32
CA THR A 107 0.09 -33.17 -0.92
C THR A 107 0.70 -31.77 -1.07
N ILE A 108 0.31 -31.07 -2.13
CA ILE A 108 0.51 -29.63 -2.31
C ILE A 108 -0.87 -29.03 -2.56
N THR A 109 -1.24 -28.00 -1.79
CA THR A 109 -2.48 -27.26 -2.01
C THR A 109 -2.21 -26.08 -2.93
N MET A 110 -2.92 -26.01 -4.05
CA MET A 110 -2.92 -24.82 -4.91
C MET A 110 -4.01 -23.86 -4.46
N ALA A 111 -3.66 -22.59 -4.32
CA ALA A 111 -4.58 -21.52 -3.93
C ALA A 111 -4.47 -20.32 -4.88
N THR A 112 -5.56 -19.57 -5.01
CA THR A 112 -5.60 -18.33 -5.76
C THR A 112 -5.13 -17.18 -4.89
N LEU A 113 -4.22 -16.35 -5.41
CA LEU A 113 -3.78 -15.14 -4.73
C LEU A 113 -4.89 -14.10 -4.66
N PRO A 114 -4.87 -13.21 -3.63
CA PRO A 114 -5.78 -12.08 -3.56
C PRO A 114 -5.81 -11.25 -4.85
N SER A 115 -6.97 -10.69 -5.15
CA SER A 115 -7.23 -9.94 -6.38
C SER A 115 -7.91 -8.59 -6.08
N GLY A 116 -8.02 -7.75 -7.11
CA GLY A 116 -8.60 -6.41 -7.04
C GLY A 116 -7.56 -5.30 -7.13
N GLY A 117 -8.00 -4.15 -7.65
CA GLY A 117 -7.12 -3.01 -7.94
C GLY A 117 -6.09 -3.30 -9.03
N SER A 118 -5.13 -2.41 -9.19
CA SER A 118 -3.95 -2.61 -10.05
C SER A 118 -2.87 -3.32 -9.26
N ILE A 119 -2.37 -4.44 -9.79
CA ILE A 119 -1.43 -5.32 -9.11
C ILE A 119 -0.01 -5.07 -9.59
N GLN A 120 0.94 -4.98 -8.65
CA GLN A 120 2.37 -4.88 -8.91
C GLN A 120 3.13 -5.77 -7.93
N THR A 121 4.23 -6.39 -8.40
CA THR A 121 5.16 -7.15 -7.56
C THR A 121 6.52 -6.46 -7.58
N TYR A 122 7.15 -6.30 -6.42
CA TYR A 122 8.50 -5.76 -6.26
C TYR A 122 9.18 -6.37 -5.04
N GLY A 123 10.41 -6.84 -5.20
CA GLY A 123 11.06 -7.66 -4.17
C GLY A 123 10.15 -8.85 -3.81
N ASN A 124 9.95 -9.08 -2.54
CA ASN A 124 9.05 -10.12 -2.03
C ASN A 124 7.59 -9.65 -1.85
N TYR A 125 7.28 -8.40 -2.15
CA TYR A 125 5.95 -7.84 -1.94
C TYR A 125 5.08 -7.86 -3.17
N ARG A 126 3.79 -8.15 -2.97
CA ARG A 126 2.72 -7.92 -3.94
C ARG A 126 1.82 -6.81 -3.43
N SER A 127 1.59 -5.78 -4.25
CA SER A 127 0.76 -4.63 -3.92
C SER A 127 -0.47 -4.56 -4.81
N HIS A 128 -1.59 -4.13 -4.22
CA HIS A 128 -2.87 -3.87 -4.85
C HIS A 128 -3.18 -2.38 -4.68
N THR A 129 -3.25 -1.64 -5.79
CA THR A 129 -3.49 -0.20 -5.79
C THR A 129 -4.90 0.11 -6.26
N PHE A 130 -5.66 0.83 -5.45
CA PHE A 130 -7.01 1.32 -5.74
C PHE A 130 -6.96 2.84 -5.91
N ASN A 131 -7.08 3.30 -7.14
CA ASN A 131 -7.21 4.72 -7.51
C ASN A 131 -8.68 5.19 -7.55
N SER A 132 -9.61 4.25 -7.45
CA SER A 132 -11.06 4.41 -7.36
C SER A 132 -11.63 3.34 -6.46
N SER A 133 -12.87 3.51 -6.02
CA SER A 133 -13.56 2.51 -5.21
C SER A 133 -13.65 1.16 -5.91
N GLY A 134 -13.57 0.08 -5.15
CA GLY A 134 -13.55 -1.29 -5.67
C GLY A 134 -13.59 -2.33 -4.56
N THR A 135 -13.21 -3.56 -4.89
CA THR A 135 -13.18 -4.68 -3.96
C THR A 135 -11.79 -5.31 -3.93
N PHE A 136 -11.25 -5.52 -2.74
CA PHE A 136 -10.11 -6.40 -2.50
C PHE A 136 -10.63 -7.78 -2.10
N SER A 137 -10.47 -8.78 -2.97
CA SER A 137 -10.88 -10.17 -2.72
C SER A 137 -9.71 -10.93 -2.12
N ASN A 138 -9.76 -11.16 -0.82
CA ASN A 138 -8.77 -11.98 -0.13
C ASN A 138 -9.22 -13.43 -0.06
N THR A 139 -8.40 -14.34 -0.54
CA THR A 139 -8.63 -15.79 -0.59
C THR A 139 -7.88 -16.54 0.53
N ILE A 140 -6.99 -15.86 1.26
CA ILE A 140 -6.09 -16.42 2.25
C ILE A 140 -6.52 -16.03 3.66
N SER A 141 -6.87 -17.00 4.50
CA SER A 141 -7.19 -16.74 5.91
C SER A 141 -5.92 -16.42 6.71
N GLY A 142 -5.99 -15.38 7.55
CA GLY A 142 -4.85 -14.94 8.35
C GLY A 142 -3.81 -14.15 7.56
N LEU A 143 -4.10 -13.72 6.32
CA LEU A 143 -3.18 -12.90 5.52
C LEU A 143 -2.81 -11.63 6.28
N SER A 144 -1.52 -11.42 6.52
CA SER A 144 -0.99 -10.21 7.12
C SER A 144 -0.69 -9.17 6.02
N VAL A 145 -1.28 -7.99 6.13
CA VAL A 145 -1.10 -6.92 5.13
C VAL A 145 -0.63 -5.61 5.77
N ASP A 146 0.12 -4.83 5.01
CA ASP A 146 0.34 -3.41 5.26
C ASP A 146 -0.57 -2.60 4.35
N MET A 147 -1.13 -1.51 4.84
CA MET A 147 -2.03 -0.66 4.07
C MET A 147 -1.60 0.82 4.14
N LEU A 148 -1.61 1.48 2.98
CA LEU A 148 -1.68 2.93 2.88
C LEU A 148 -3.12 3.30 2.51
N LEU A 149 -3.75 4.16 3.30
CA LEU A 149 -5.05 4.75 3.00
C LEU A 149 -4.95 6.26 3.05
N VAL A 150 -5.34 6.93 1.96
CA VAL A 150 -5.35 8.39 1.84
C VAL A 150 -6.72 8.84 1.37
N ALA A 151 -7.29 9.83 2.00
CA ALA A 151 -8.55 10.46 1.61
C ALA A 151 -8.34 11.56 0.56
N GLY A 152 -9.41 12.07 -0.03
CA GLY A 152 -9.35 13.20 -0.93
C GLY A 152 -8.95 14.50 -0.23
N GLY A 153 -8.12 15.34 -0.86
CA GLY A 153 -7.76 16.67 -0.40
C GLY A 153 -8.89 17.67 -0.55
N GLY A 154 -8.94 18.68 0.31
CA GLY A 154 -9.86 19.83 0.22
C GLY A 154 -9.40 20.83 -0.85
N SER A 155 -10.32 21.63 -1.43
CA SER A 155 -9.94 22.75 -2.29
C SER A 155 -9.58 24.00 -1.49
N GLY A 156 -8.80 24.88 -2.08
CA GLY A 156 -8.58 26.22 -1.57
C GLY A 156 -9.84 27.08 -1.61
N GLY A 157 -9.85 28.14 -0.84
CA GLY A 157 -10.86 29.21 -0.89
C GLY A 157 -10.58 30.19 -2.01
N VAL A 158 -11.56 31.02 -2.39
CA VAL A 158 -11.43 32.09 -3.37
C VAL A 158 -11.09 33.42 -2.68
N ASP A 159 -10.57 34.36 -3.42
CA ASP A 159 -10.23 35.72 -3.03
C ASP A 159 -9.35 35.79 -1.75
N THR A 160 -8.05 35.93 -1.93
CA THR A 160 -7.08 35.81 -0.82
C THR A 160 -7.30 34.59 0.06
N GLY A 161 -7.81 33.52 -0.59
CA GLY A 161 -8.31 32.34 0.09
C GLY A 161 -7.23 31.55 0.84
N GLY A 162 -7.63 30.86 1.90
CA GLY A 162 -6.80 29.88 2.57
C GLY A 162 -6.56 28.66 1.68
N GLY A 163 -5.42 27.99 1.83
CA GLY A 163 -5.14 26.73 1.16
C GLY A 163 -6.01 25.58 1.70
N GLY A 164 -6.41 24.64 0.84
CA GLY A 164 -7.09 23.42 1.21
C GLY A 164 -6.19 22.48 2.03
N GLY A 165 -6.74 21.79 3.03
CA GLY A 165 -6.06 20.77 3.80
C GLY A 165 -5.90 19.49 3.00
N ALA A 166 -4.85 18.74 3.25
CA ALA A 166 -4.68 17.41 2.70
C ALA A 166 -5.74 16.42 3.21
N GLY A 167 -6.04 15.40 2.44
CA GLY A 167 -6.76 14.23 2.91
C GLY A 167 -6.01 13.54 4.04
N GLY A 168 -6.75 12.96 4.97
CA GLY A 168 -6.19 12.15 6.05
C GLY A 168 -5.41 10.97 5.47
N MET A 169 -4.34 10.56 6.18
CA MET A 169 -3.49 9.45 5.77
C MET A 169 -3.23 8.53 6.95
N LEU A 170 -3.46 7.23 6.74
CA LEU A 170 -3.16 6.14 7.68
C LEU A 170 -2.27 5.10 7.01
N GLU A 171 -1.39 4.49 7.82
CA GLU A 171 -0.43 3.47 7.38
C GLU A 171 -0.40 2.30 8.37
N PRO A 172 -1.53 1.59 8.62
CA PRO A 172 -1.51 0.42 9.46
C PRO A 172 -0.68 -0.69 8.83
N THR A 173 0.10 -1.40 9.66
CA THR A 173 0.94 -2.52 9.28
C THR A 173 0.54 -3.78 10.04
N GLY A 174 0.78 -4.97 9.46
CA GLY A 174 0.49 -6.24 10.10
C GLY A 174 -1.01 -6.49 10.33
N VAL A 175 -1.89 -5.93 9.51
CA VAL A 175 -3.34 -6.13 9.63
C VAL A 175 -3.69 -7.54 9.18
N SER A 176 -4.20 -8.38 10.09
CA SER A 176 -4.62 -9.74 9.75
C SER A 176 -6.00 -9.78 9.13
N LEU A 177 -6.13 -10.43 7.97
CA LEU A 177 -7.35 -10.50 7.18
C LEU A 177 -7.89 -11.94 7.10
N ASN A 178 -9.19 -12.09 7.22
CA ASN A 178 -9.87 -13.35 6.87
C ASN A 178 -10.04 -13.49 5.35
N ALA A 179 -10.25 -14.73 4.88
CA ALA A 179 -10.60 -14.99 3.49
C ALA A 179 -12.03 -14.49 3.19
N GLN A 180 -12.14 -13.29 2.63
CA GLN A 180 -13.41 -12.65 2.24
C GLN A 180 -13.17 -11.44 1.34
N ASN A 181 -14.25 -10.86 0.82
CA ASN A 181 -14.25 -9.63 0.07
C ASN A 181 -14.26 -8.41 1.01
N TYR A 182 -13.36 -7.45 0.75
CA TYR A 182 -13.29 -6.18 1.45
C TYR A 182 -13.64 -5.03 0.51
N SER A 183 -14.63 -4.24 0.88
CA SER A 183 -15.00 -3.03 0.13
C SER A 183 -13.96 -1.94 0.38
N ILE A 184 -13.48 -1.33 -0.70
CA ILE A 184 -12.57 -0.19 -0.70
C ILE A 184 -13.33 1.01 -1.25
N SER A 185 -13.44 2.08 -0.49
CA SER A 185 -14.03 3.35 -0.94
C SER A 185 -12.94 4.41 -0.99
N ILE A 186 -12.79 5.06 -2.13
CA ILE A 186 -11.80 6.12 -2.35
C ILE A 186 -12.51 7.46 -2.46
N GLY A 187 -12.14 8.39 -1.58
CA GLY A 187 -12.65 9.75 -1.57
C GLY A 187 -12.15 10.57 -2.75
N GLY A 188 -13.06 11.23 -3.44
CA GLY A 188 -12.68 12.22 -4.47
C GLY A 188 -11.98 13.42 -3.85
N GLY A 189 -11.05 14.01 -4.59
CA GLY A 189 -10.55 15.35 -4.29
C GLY A 189 -11.67 16.38 -4.45
N ALA A 190 -11.63 17.44 -3.66
CA ALA A 190 -12.58 18.53 -3.77
C ALA A 190 -12.41 19.26 -5.10
N ALA A 191 -13.50 19.49 -5.82
CA ALA A 191 -13.46 20.32 -7.01
C ALA A 191 -13.01 21.75 -6.65
N SER A 192 -12.25 22.38 -7.55
CA SER A 192 -11.92 23.79 -7.48
C SER A 192 -13.20 24.63 -7.38
N ARG A 193 -13.08 25.82 -6.81
CA ARG A 193 -14.14 26.82 -6.83
C ARG A 193 -13.80 27.85 -7.88
N ALA A 194 -14.69 28.02 -8.84
CA ALA A 194 -14.69 29.17 -9.74
C ALA A 194 -15.78 30.13 -9.25
N GLY A 195 -15.47 31.39 -9.07
CA GLY A 195 -16.45 32.36 -8.60
C GLY A 195 -16.32 33.64 -9.38
N SER A 196 -17.38 34.08 -10.01
CA SER A 196 -17.56 35.43 -10.44
C SER A 196 -18.18 36.30 -9.36
N ASP A 197 -18.77 35.71 -8.29
CA ASP A 197 -19.61 36.46 -7.34
C ASP A 197 -19.60 35.88 -5.92
N ASP A 198 -18.71 34.98 -5.56
CA ASP A 198 -18.82 34.23 -4.31
C ASP A 198 -17.48 34.17 -3.55
N ASP A 199 -17.30 35.08 -2.60
CA ASP A 199 -16.18 35.16 -1.68
C ASP A 199 -16.12 33.93 -0.73
N GLY A 200 -16.63 32.78 -1.16
CA GLY A 200 -16.92 31.62 -0.35
C GLY A 200 -15.74 30.70 -0.06
N PRO A 201 -15.87 29.85 0.96
CA PRO A 201 -14.88 28.85 1.28
C PRO A 201 -14.77 27.79 0.15
N GLY A 202 -13.66 27.11 0.06
CA GLY A 202 -13.50 25.91 -0.74
C GLY A 202 -14.46 24.79 -0.36
N ARG A 203 -14.18 23.59 -0.82
CA ARG A 203 -14.96 22.36 -0.56
C ARG A 203 -14.09 21.34 0.15
N LYS A 204 -14.72 20.52 0.99
CA LYS A 204 -14.03 19.38 1.64
C LYS A 204 -13.78 18.26 0.65
N GLY A 205 -12.67 17.54 0.82
CA GLY A 205 -12.42 16.27 0.16
C GLY A 205 -13.34 15.16 0.65
N GLY A 206 -13.46 14.08 -0.14
CA GLY A 206 -14.19 12.88 0.24
C GLY A 206 -13.40 11.97 1.18
N ASN A 207 -14.10 11.23 2.06
CA ASN A 207 -13.49 10.22 2.92
C ASN A 207 -13.09 8.98 2.12
N SER A 208 -12.02 8.30 2.55
CA SER A 208 -11.66 6.95 2.08
C SER A 208 -11.81 5.93 3.19
N THR A 209 -12.32 4.74 2.86
CA THR A 209 -12.47 3.63 3.81
C THR A 209 -11.93 2.33 3.22
N ALA A 210 -11.21 1.56 4.03
CA ALA A 210 -10.69 0.25 3.66
C ALA A 210 -10.36 -0.57 4.92
N LEU A 211 -10.62 -1.86 4.92
CA LEU A 211 -10.24 -2.81 5.96
C LEU A 211 -10.64 -2.38 7.39
N GLY A 212 -11.79 -1.70 7.54
CA GLY A 212 -12.27 -1.18 8.83
C GLY A 212 -11.68 0.18 9.24
N TYR A 213 -10.78 0.75 8.47
CA TYR A 213 -10.19 2.08 8.70
C TYR A 213 -10.92 3.16 7.90
N THR A 214 -10.94 4.38 8.45
CA THR A 214 -11.48 5.57 7.78
C THR A 214 -10.46 6.69 7.83
N CYS A 215 -10.11 7.22 6.65
CA CYS A 215 -9.42 8.49 6.50
C CYS A 215 -10.43 9.58 6.14
N TYR A 216 -10.37 10.70 6.83
CA TYR A 216 -11.28 11.84 6.59
C TYR A 216 -10.75 12.73 5.47
N GLY A 217 -11.65 13.23 4.63
CA GLY A 217 -11.31 14.18 3.59
C GLY A 217 -10.65 15.44 4.15
N GLY A 218 -9.82 16.08 3.35
CA GLY A 218 -9.15 17.34 3.69
C GLY A 218 -10.14 18.47 3.92
N GLY A 219 -9.84 19.35 4.86
CA GLY A 219 -10.64 20.55 5.15
C GLY A 219 -10.54 21.57 4.01
N ALA A 220 -11.63 22.29 3.73
CA ALA A 220 -11.62 23.38 2.77
C ALA A 220 -10.84 24.59 3.30
N GLY A 221 -10.10 25.28 2.44
CA GLY A 221 -9.60 26.62 2.72
C GLY A 221 -10.75 27.63 2.81
N SER A 222 -10.64 28.62 3.69
CA SER A 222 -11.64 29.70 3.74
C SER A 222 -11.48 30.66 2.56
N GLY A 223 -12.59 31.29 2.14
CA GLY A 223 -12.60 32.40 1.20
C GLY A 223 -12.68 33.76 1.88
N TRP A 224 -12.52 34.84 1.13
CA TRP A 224 -12.75 36.17 1.59
C TRP A 224 -14.20 36.33 2.08
N SER A 225 -14.39 36.94 3.24
CA SER A 225 -15.72 37.26 3.72
C SER A 225 -15.68 38.48 4.63
N ASN A 226 -16.52 39.44 4.35
CA ASN A 226 -16.78 40.56 5.23
C ASN A 226 -17.57 40.19 6.49
N SER A 227 -18.04 38.97 6.59
CA SER A 227 -18.78 38.45 7.73
C SER A 227 -18.15 37.13 8.21
N ASN A 228 -17.50 37.12 9.35
CA ASN A 228 -17.09 36.00 10.24
C ASN A 228 -17.00 34.56 9.66
N THR A 229 -17.00 34.33 8.34
CA THR A 229 -17.01 33.02 7.69
C THR A 229 -15.63 32.60 7.20
N GLY A 230 -14.59 33.40 7.46
CA GLY A 230 -13.21 33.12 7.05
C GLY A 230 -12.50 31.96 7.76
N GLN A 231 -13.27 31.02 8.35
CA GLN A 231 -12.69 29.89 9.03
C GLN A 231 -12.30 28.78 8.06
N GLY A 232 -11.05 28.32 8.14
CA GLY A 232 -10.63 27.06 7.52
C GLY A 232 -11.46 25.90 8.07
N MET A 233 -11.86 24.95 7.22
CA MET A 233 -12.67 23.81 7.67
C MET A 233 -11.81 22.69 8.24
N ASN A 234 -12.33 22.01 9.26
CA ASN A 234 -11.71 20.80 9.82
C ASN A 234 -11.76 19.64 8.80
N GLY A 235 -10.78 18.77 8.84
CA GLY A 235 -10.70 17.61 7.95
C GLY A 235 -9.67 16.60 8.40
N GLY A 236 -9.25 15.70 7.52
CA GLY A 236 -8.09 14.85 7.74
C GLY A 236 -6.88 15.71 8.08
N SER A 237 -6.59 16.71 7.24
CA SER A 237 -5.84 17.93 7.62
C SER A 237 -6.76 19.14 7.47
N GLY A 238 -6.56 20.15 8.29
CA GLY A 238 -7.38 21.38 8.30
C GLY A 238 -7.07 22.33 7.17
N GLY A 239 -8.08 23.06 6.68
CA GLY A 239 -7.91 24.15 5.72
C GLY A 239 -7.27 25.40 6.34
N GLY A 240 -6.58 26.18 5.51
CA GLY A 240 -6.01 27.47 5.89
C GLY A 240 -7.08 28.54 6.08
N GLN A 241 -6.75 29.54 6.88
CA GLN A 241 -7.57 30.74 7.12
C GLN A 241 -7.39 31.75 5.98
N SER A 242 -8.42 32.50 5.63
CA SER A 242 -8.35 33.72 4.83
C SER A 242 -8.48 34.95 5.70
N ALA A 243 -8.11 36.11 5.21
CA ALA A 243 -8.29 37.37 5.89
C ALA A 243 -8.72 38.48 4.93
N SER A 244 -9.65 39.31 5.40
CA SER A 244 -10.03 40.57 4.73
C SER A 244 -9.00 41.69 4.98
N SER A 245 -9.26 42.87 4.43
CA SER A 245 -8.38 44.04 4.58
C SER A 245 -8.13 44.47 6.02
N SER A 246 -9.03 44.15 6.95
CA SER A 246 -8.98 44.63 8.33
C SER A 246 -9.27 43.58 9.40
N GLN A 247 -9.72 42.39 9.02
CA GLN A 247 -10.09 41.34 9.98
C GLN A 247 -9.60 39.96 9.57
N THR A 248 -9.10 39.23 10.55
CA THR A 248 -8.85 37.81 10.42
C THR A 248 -10.10 37.04 10.88
N GLY A 249 -10.58 36.09 10.09
CA GLY A 249 -11.70 35.22 10.45
C GLY A 249 -11.38 34.31 11.68
N PRO A 250 -12.28 33.42 12.07
CA PRO A 250 -12.22 32.67 13.33
C PRO A 250 -11.10 31.61 13.45
N GLY A 251 -10.14 31.59 12.52
CA GLY A 251 -8.94 30.74 12.60
C GLY A 251 -8.86 29.67 11.52
N PRO A 252 -7.74 28.94 11.46
CA PRO A 252 -7.60 27.82 10.54
C PRO A 252 -8.38 26.60 10.99
N GLY A 253 -8.63 25.67 10.07
CA GLY A 253 -9.25 24.38 10.37
C GLY A 253 -8.32 23.46 11.14
N SER A 254 -8.90 22.59 11.96
CA SER A 254 -8.17 21.55 12.68
C SER A 254 -8.02 20.29 11.84
N GLY A 255 -6.85 19.62 11.96
CA GLY A 255 -6.61 18.29 11.44
C GLY A 255 -7.11 17.22 12.41
N THR A 256 -7.42 16.05 11.89
CA THR A 256 -7.73 14.86 12.68
C THR A 256 -6.46 14.24 13.22
N SER A 257 -6.41 14.04 14.55
CA SER A 257 -5.26 13.40 15.21
C SER A 257 -4.89 12.06 14.55
N GLY A 258 -3.61 11.84 14.32
CA GLY A 258 -3.08 10.62 13.66
C GLY A 258 -3.27 10.58 12.16
N GLN A 259 -4.06 11.50 11.55
CA GLN A 259 -4.31 11.52 10.11
C GLN A 259 -3.73 12.74 9.40
N GLY A 260 -3.62 13.88 10.07
CA GLY A 260 -3.11 15.12 9.51
C GLY A 260 -2.97 16.22 10.56
N ASN A 261 -2.66 17.43 10.11
CA ASN A 261 -2.36 18.57 10.97
C ASN A 261 -3.28 19.77 10.65
N ASN A 262 -3.25 20.78 11.52
CA ASN A 262 -4.04 22.00 11.38
C ASN A 262 -3.59 22.83 10.17
N GLY A 263 -4.48 23.67 9.65
CA GLY A 263 -4.15 24.74 8.72
C GLY A 263 -3.39 25.88 9.41
N GLY A 264 -2.89 26.81 8.60
CA GLY A 264 -2.20 28.03 9.03
C GLY A 264 -3.11 29.24 9.10
N SER A 265 -2.73 30.19 9.95
CA SER A 265 -3.43 31.47 10.12
C SER A 265 -3.12 32.46 8.99
N ALA A 266 -4.06 33.35 8.72
CA ALA A 266 -3.92 34.44 7.78
C ALA A 266 -3.46 35.74 8.47
N VAL A 267 -2.98 36.70 7.67
CA VAL A 267 -2.86 38.12 8.00
C VAL A 267 -3.58 38.94 6.94
N PRO A 268 -3.88 40.24 7.13
CA PRO A 268 -4.56 41.05 6.12
C PRO A 268 -3.95 40.84 4.72
N TYR A 269 -4.81 40.58 3.74
CA TYR A 269 -4.49 40.36 2.32
C TYR A 269 -3.67 39.08 2.00
N ARG A 270 -3.45 38.17 2.97
CA ARG A 270 -2.68 36.94 2.74
C ARG A 270 -3.29 35.76 3.47
N GLY A 271 -3.68 34.73 2.74
CA GLY A 271 -4.20 33.48 3.26
C GLY A 271 -3.16 32.59 3.91
N GLY A 272 -3.58 31.84 4.93
CA GLY A 272 -2.80 30.75 5.56
C GLY A 272 -2.79 29.50 4.68
N GLY A 273 -1.78 28.64 4.85
CA GLY A 273 -1.69 27.36 4.16
C GLY A 273 -2.59 26.29 4.76
N GLY A 274 -3.04 25.32 3.96
CA GLY A 274 -3.69 24.10 4.44
C GLY A 274 -2.72 23.16 5.13
N GLY A 275 -3.21 22.36 6.11
CA GLY A 275 -2.42 21.36 6.82
C GLY A 275 -2.02 20.19 5.90
N GLY A 276 -0.88 19.58 6.18
CA GLY A 276 -0.39 18.35 5.53
C GLY A 276 -0.27 17.19 6.51
N ARG A 277 0.19 16.04 6.01
CA ARG A 277 0.33 14.84 6.86
C ARG A 277 1.45 14.96 7.88
N SER A 278 2.60 15.52 7.49
CA SER A 278 3.80 15.58 8.36
C SER A 278 3.94 16.89 9.10
N ALA A 279 3.34 17.97 8.62
CA ALA A 279 3.35 19.28 9.30
C ALA A 279 2.07 20.07 9.02
N GLY A 280 1.76 21.01 9.92
CA GLY A 280 0.69 21.98 9.74
C GLY A 280 0.92 22.92 8.57
N GLY A 281 -0.15 23.59 8.14
CA GLY A 281 -0.06 24.70 7.19
C GLY A 281 0.72 25.87 7.81
N GLY A 282 1.54 26.52 6.99
CA GLY A 282 2.27 27.72 7.41
C GLY A 282 1.33 28.90 7.66
N ASN A 283 1.64 29.69 8.69
CA ASN A 283 0.99 30.97 8.89
C ASN A 283 1.46 31.98 7.84
N ALA A 284 0.53 32.80 7.36
CA ALA A 284 0.93 33.97 6.57
C ALA A 284 1.62 35.01 7.48
N ASN A 285 2.40 35.89 6.86
CA ASN A 285 3.03 37.06 7.52
C ASN A 285 2.98 38.28 6.60
N ASN A 286 3.46 39.44 7.08
CA ASN A 286 3.38 40.70 6.31
C ASN A 286 4.15 40.70 4.97
N SER A 287 4.93 39.65 4.66
CA SER A 287 5.72 39.54 3.43
C SER A 287 5.41 38.29 2.61
N ALA A 288 4.69 37.30 3.15
CA ALA A 288 4.43 36.02 2.48
C ALA A 288 3.09 35.39 2.88
N VAL A 289 2.48 34.65 1.95
CA VAL A 289 1.34 33.78 2.21
C VAL A 289 1.77 32.55 3.02
N GLY A 290 0.81 31.89 3.65
CA GLY A 290 1.04 30.64 4.33
C GLY A 290 1.42 29.50 3.36
N THR A 291 2.50 28.79 3.64
CA THR A 291 2.92 27.63 2.86
C THR A 291 2.04 26.42 3.16
N GLY A 292 1.78 25.55 2.19
CA GLY A 292 1.12 24.28 2.44
C GLY A 292 1.90 23.38 3.39
N GLY A 293 1.18 22.62 4.21
CA GLY A 293 1.76 21.63 5.12
C GLY A 293 2.47 20.49 4.40
N ILE A 294 3.44 19.88 5.04
CA ILE A 294 4.36 18.92 4.44
C ILE A 294 3.67 17.57 4.22
N TRP A 295 3.97 16.94 3.07
CA TRP A 295 3.58 15.58 2.71
C TRP A 295 4.24 14.52 3.59
N LYS A 296 3.82 13.26 3.42
CA LYS A 296 4.52 12.09 3.95
C LYS A 296 4.89 11.14 2.81
N ASN A 297 6.09 10.58 2.87
CA ASN A 297 6.52 9.54 1.96
C ASN A 297 5.94 8.18 2.37
N ASN A 298 5.56 7.36 1.37
CA ASN A 298 5.22 5.96 1.56
C ASN A 298 5.73 5.15 0.35
N HIS A 299 6.19 3.92 0.61
CA HIS A 299 6.81 3.04 -0.39
C HIS A 299 5.99 1.77 -0.70
N PHE A 300 4.77 1.64 -0.14
CA PHE A 300 3.98 0.40 -0.26
C PHE A 300 3.54 0.09 -1.68
N LYS A 301 3.44 1.08 -2.55
CA LYS A 301 2.99 0.91 -3.93
C LYS A 301 4.03 0.24 -4.83
N THR A 302 5.29 0.68 -4.75
CA THR A 302 6.33 0.33 -5.73
C THR A 302 7.66 -0.07 -5.12
N GLY A 303 7.79 -0.04 -3.79
CA GLY A 303 9.08 -0.13 -3.09
C GLY A 303 9.84 1.19 -3.03
N SER A 304 9.48 2.18 -3.85
CA SER A 304 10.08 3.53 -3.85
C SER A 304 9.18 4.55 -3.17
N ASN A 305 9.77 5.55 -2.54
CA ASN A 305 9.03 6.60 -1.85
C ASN A 305 8.21 7.47 -2.82
N ILE A 306 6.92 7.58 -2.53
CA ILE A 306 5.95 8.47 -3.21
C ILE A 306 5.38 9.41 -2.15
N GLN A 307 5.19 10.68 -2.52
CA GLN A 307 4.70 11.73 -1.65
C GLN A 307 3.17 11.77 -1.64
N TYR A 308 2.57 11.83 -0.43
CA TYR A 308 1.13 11.88 -0.23
C TYR A 308 0.75 12.95 0.79
N ALA A 309 -0.46 13.49 0.66
CA ALA A 309 -1.13 14.31 1.65
C ALA A 309 -0.35 15.59 2.03
N ALA A 310 0.03 16.39 1.02
CA ALA A 310 0.50 17.77 1.23
C ALA A 310 -0.66 18.76 1.28
N GLY A 311 -0.55 19.81 2.08
CA GLY A 311 -1.51 20.93 2.09
C GLY A 311 -1.30 21.92 0.94
N GLY A 312 -2.35 22.68 0.60
CA GLY A 312 -2.28 23.77 -0.38
C GLY A 312 -1.73 25.06 0.24
N THR A 313 -1.14 25.93 -0.58
CA THR A 313 -0.70 27.29 -0.14
C THR A 313 -1.87 28.25 -0.05
N GLY A 314 -1.75 29.31 0.76
CA GLY A 314 -2.72 30.42 0.78
C GLY A 314 -2.63 31.31 -0.47
N GLY A 315 -3.69 32.07 -0.75
CA GLY A 315 -3.77 33.10 -1.78
C GLY A 315 -3.32 34.49 -1.27
N TRP A 316 -3.15 35.46 -2.16
CA TRP A 316 -2.66 36.82 -1.86
C TRP A 316 -3.37 37.89 -2.67
N ASP A 317 -3.25 39.17 -2.25
CA ASP A 317 -3.79 40.35 -2.94
C ASP A 317 -2.67 41.17 -3.57
N VAL A 318 -2.85 41.57 -4.85
CA VAL A 318 -1.88 42.32 -5.64
C VAL A 318 -1.94 43.85 -5.39
N ILE A 319 -2.95 44.36 -4.67
CA ILE A 319 -3.21 45.80 -4.57
C ILE A 319 -2.06 46.61 -3.91
N ASN A 320 -1.13 45.98 -3.21
CA ASN A 320 -0.06 46.64 -2.51
C ASN A 320 1.35 46.43 -3.10
N GLY A 321 1.47 46.23 -4.40
CA GLY A 321 2.75 46.31 -5.12
C GLY A 321 3.79 45.25 -4.74
N ALA A 322 3.40 44.16 -4.11
CA ALA A 322 4.27 43.03 -3.87
C ALA A 322 4.39 42.21 -5.16
N SER A 323 5.42 42.51 -5.97
CA SER A 323 5.83 41.69 -7.10
C SER A 323 5.95 40.21 -6.68
N SER A 324 5.32 39.36 -7.45
CA SER A 324 5.45 37.88 -7.53
C SER A 324 6.53 37.27 -6.60
N TYR A 325 6.16 36.90 -5.38
CA TYR A 325 7.00 36.00 -4.60
C TYR A 325 6.79 34.59 -5.09
N GLY A 326 7.83 34.02 -5.68
CA GLY A 326 7.83 32.69 -6.26
C GLY A 326 7.23 31.65 -5.30
N HIS A 327 6.15 31.05 -5.71
CA HIS A 327 5.65 29.83 -5.07
C HIS A 327 6.67 28.74 -5.31
N THR A 328 7.50 28.48 -4.31
CA THR A 328 8.41 27.34 -4.35
C THR A 328 7.58 26.06 -4.41
N THR A 329 7.81 25.27 -5.45
CA THR A 329 7.35 23.91 -5.66
C THR A 329 7.40 23.08 -4.37
N ARG A 330 6.28 22.95 -3.65
CA ARG A 330 6.19 22.03 -2.52
C ARG A 330 5.21 20.87 -2.73
N ASN A 331 4.42 20.89 -3.80
CA ASN A 331 3.43 19.87 -4.11
C ASN A 331 3.61 19.22 -5.50
N GLY A 332 4.82 19.32 -6.08
CA GLY A 332 5.06 18.78 -7.42
C GLY A 332 4.40 19.53 -8.57
N VAL A 333 3.71 20.65 -8.30
CA VAL A 333 3.13 21.54 -9.32
C VAL A 333 3.88 22.87 -9.30
N SER A 334 4.64 23.14 -10.36
CA SER A 334 5.27 24.44 -10.59
C SER A 334 4.20 25.45 -10.97
N LYS A 335 4.18 26.59 -10.26
CA LYS A 335 3.44 27.77 -10.70
C LYS A 335 4.35 28.79 -11.33
N THR A 336 3.96 29.26 -12.51
CA THR A 336 4.48 30.50 -13.09
C THR A 336 3.57 31.65 -12.67
N SER A 337 4.14 32.80 -12.42
CA SER A 337 3.49 34.03 -11.91
C SER A 337 2.35 34.61 -12.76
N ASN A 338 1.96 33.96 -13.85
CA ASN A 338 0.97 34.46 -14.84
C ASN A 338 -0.15 33.46 -15.16
N ASP A 339 -0.30 32.36 -14.36
CA ASP A 339 -1.39 31.41 -14.61
C ASP A 339 -2.73 32.03 -14.15
N SER A 340 -3.62 32.31 -15.11
CA SER A 340 -4.98 32.81 -14.92
C SER A 340 -5.96 31.82 -14.28
N GLY A 341 -5.46 30.80 -13.61
CA GLY A 341 -6.22 29.79 -12.86
C GLY A 341 -5.31 28.92 -12.00
N GLU A 342 -5.73 28.64 -10.77
CA GLU A 342 -5.02 27.72 -9.89
C GLU A 342 -5.12 26.30 -10.40
N SER A 343 -3.98 25.61 -10.56
CA SER A 343 -3.95 24.21 -11.00
C SER A 343 -4.56 23.30 -9.95
N ASP A 344 -5.34 22.32 -10.39
CA ASP A 344 -5.84 21.25 -9.53
C ASP A 344 -4.68 20.34 -9.15
N CYS A 345 -4.73 19.77 -7.94
CA CYS A 345 -3.72 18.83 -7.47
C CYS A 345 -3.80 17.50 -8.19
N ALA A 346 -2.66 16.81 -8.27
CA ALA A 346 -2.59 15.48 -8.87
C ALA A 346 -3.54 14.50 -8.16
N ASN A 347 -4.26 13.70 -8.93
CA ASN A 347 -5.11 12.63 -8.42
C ASN A 347 -4.28 11.53 -7.73
N ASN A 348 -4.93 10.79 -6.85
CA ASN A 348 -4.36 9.67 -6.09
C ASN A 348 -3.20 10.09 -5.16
N THR A 349 -3.23 11.31 -4.68
CA THR A 349 -2.22 11.86 -3.76
C THR A 349 -2.83 12.40 -2.47
N GLY A 350 -4.12 12.75 -2.47
CA GLY A 350 -4.78 13.41 -1.36
C GLY A 350 -4.26 14.82 -1.06
N HIS A 351 -3.58 15.48 -2.02
CA HIS A 351 -3.08 16.84 -1.82
C HIS A 351 -4.21 17.87 -1.73
N GLY A 352 -4.04 18.87 -0.89
CA GLY A 352 -4.95 20.01 -0.77
C GLY A 352 -4.68 21.08 -1.84
N GLY A 353 -5.75 21.66 -2.37
CA GLY A 353 -5.69 22.71 -3.42
C GLY A 353 -5.23 24.07 -2.90
N HIS A 354 -4.68 24.88 -3.77
CA HIS A 354 -4.21 26.24 -3.46
C HIS A 354 -5.36 27.24 -3.28
N GLY A 355 -5.20 28.21 -2.39
CA GLY A 355 -6.11 29.36 -2.28
C GLY A 355 -5.96 30.30 -3.49
N ALA A 356 -7.07 30.91 -3.94
CA ALA A 356 -7.05 31.86 -5.04
C ALA A 356 -6.50 33.22 -4.60
N ASN A 357 -5.91 33.96 -5.54
CA ASN A 357 -5.52 35.34 -5.39
C ASN A 357 -6.75 36.25 -5.61
N HIS A 358 -6.65 37.54 -5.21
CA HIS A 358 -7.75 38.51 -5.35
C HIS A 358 -8.25 38.69 -6.80
N ASP A 359 -7.34 38.73 -7.75
CA ASP A 359 -7.69 38.89 -9.18
C ASP A 359 -8.05 37.59 -9.89
N ASN A 360 -7.87 36.44 -9.23
CA ASN A 360 -8.14 35.12 -9.76
C ASN A 360 -9.32 34.46 -9.03
N ASN A 361 -10.44 34.45 -9.72
CA ASN A 361 -11.69 33.90 -9.19
C ASN A 361 -11.74 32.34 -9.14
N ARG A 362 -10.61 31.66 -9.29
CA ARG A 362 -10.57 30.18 -9.21
C ARG A 362 -9.51 29.69 -8.25
N SER A 363 -9.94 28.91 -7.25
CA SER A 363 -9.02 28.18 -6.36
C SER A 363 -8.56 26.85 -6.97
N GLY A 364 -7.49 26.29 -6.47
CA GLY A 364 -7.08 24.93 -6.82
C GLY A 364 -7.98 23.85 -6.21
N GLY A 365 -8.30 22.81 -6.97
CA GLY A 365 -8.97 21.61 -6.48
C GLY A 365 -8.03 20.68 -5.72
N GLY A 366 -8.56 19.89 -4.80
CA GLY A 366 -7.81 18.84 -4.10
C GLY A 366 -7.62 17.60 -4.98
N GLY A 367 -6.55 16.84 -4.74
CA GLY A 367 -6.31 15.53 -5.37
C GLY A 367 -7.16 14.43 -4.75
N SER A 368 -7.59 13.45 -5.53
CA SER A 368 -8.29 12.27 -5.01
C SER A 368 -7.41 11.44 -4.08
N GLY A 369 -8.05 10.64 -3.23
CA GLY A 369 -7.39 9.67 -2.38
C GLY A 369 -6.87 8.44 -3.13
N ILE A 370 -6.30 7.52 -2.37
CA ILE A 370 -5.76 6.24 -2.84
C ILE A 370 -5.77 5.22 -1.70
N CYS A 371 -5.91 3.94 -2.05
CA CYS A 371 -5.61 2.84 -1.14
C CYS A 371 -4.56 1.92 -1.78
N VAL A 372 -3.55 1.55 -1.02
CA VAL A 372 -2.57 0.51 -1.40
C VAL A 372 -2.57 -0.54 -0.30
N ILE A 373 -2.79 -1.79 -0.68
CA ILE A 373 -2.68 -2.95 0.21
C ILE A 373 -1.51 -3.79 -0.30
N ARG A 374 -0.55 -4.12 0.56
CA ARG A 374 0.55 -5.00 0.18
C ARG A 374 0.73 -6.14 1.18
N TYR A 375 1.27 -7.24 0.72
CA TYR A 375 1.67 -8.38 1.55
C TYR A 375 2.95 -9.03 1.03
N ASP A 376 3.63 -9.74 1.91
CA ASP A 376 4.86 -10.49 1.61
C ASP A 376 4.50 -11.85 1.02
N LEU A 377 5.00 -12.15 -0.18
CA LEU A 377 4.81 -13.43 -0.88
C LEU A 377 5.56 -14.59 -0.22
N THR A 378 6.53 -14.32 0.64
CA THR A 378 7.28 -15.35 1.36
C THR A 378 6.61 -15.74 2.69
N ALA A 379 5.60 -14.99 3.10
CA ALA A 379 4.87 -15.20 4.36
C ALA A 379 3.49 -15.87 4.17
N ILE A 380 3.17 -16.35 2.97
CA ILE A 380 1.89 -16.97 2.61
C ILE A 380 2.05 -18.45 2.23
#